data_1d8f078a0fda75a022a7ae3f319ff02f
#
_entry.id   1d8f078a0fda75a022a7ae3f319ff02f
#
_cell.length_a   1.000
_cell.length_b   1.000
_cell.length_c   1.000
_cell.angle_alpha   90.00
_cell.angle_beta   90.00
_cell.angle_gamma   90.00
#
_symmetry.space_group_name_H-M   'P 1'
#
loop_
_entity.id
_entity.type
_entity.pdbx_description
1 polymer ?
#
loop_
_entity_poly.entity_id
_entity_poly.type
_entity_poly.pdbx_seq_one_letter_code
_entity_poly.pdbx_strand_id
1 'polypeptide(L)'
;MPFYAAAFSLSLLLLEIRFPWIDPVAIPLPGPVDIRWYGLMYLVGFTIAYFVLRRLAREDFLRLDAEKIGDLLTALVLGLLIGARIGYILFYDFQVFAHDPARILRIWEGGLSFHGGFIGVVIAAAWFARKQGVTLLNLGDSLTLAAPFGIFAVRVANFINGELFGRVASPDVPWAMRFPTDPVALRLLEADRLPLRQREEAIGRAYETGVWDTVREQVPLRHPSQLYEAVAEGLVLGLILWSVYFLARRRGWKVPEGTFGALFLICYGSLRWLMELFRQPDAQFRSPGDPLGTVFGPLTMGQTLSTLMIIAGLVLLWWLFTRRPAPRQQRVRAR
;
A
#
# COMPACT_ATOMS: atom_id res chain seq x y z
N MET A 1 55.89 -31.60 -11.22
CA MET A 1 55.45 -30.60 -10.24
C MET A 1 54.08 -30.14 -10.63
N PRO A 2 52.99 -30.49 -9.91
CA PRO A 2 51.66 -30.01 -10.21
C PRO A 2 51.44 -28.67 -9.47
N PHE A 3 51.16 -27.62 -10.26
CA PHE A 3 50.65 -26.35 -9.75
C PHE A 3 49.25 -26.58 -9.17
N TYR A 4 49.12 -26.56 -7.85
CA TYR A 4 47.85 -26.41 -7.17
C TYR A 4 47.39 -24.99 -7.40
N ALA A 5 46.50 -24.81 -8.39
CA ALA A 5 45.64 -23.65 -8.47
C ALA A 5 44.70 -23.72 -7.26
N ALA A 6 45.06 -23.02 -6.19
CA ALA A 6 44.17 -22.71 -5.11
C ALA A 6 43.05 -21.85 -5.72
N ALA A 7 41.98 -22.52 -6.13
CA ALA A 7 40.71 -21.88 -6.33
C ALA A 7 40.29 -21.30 -4.95
N PHE A 8 40.61 -20.03 -4.73
CA PHE A 8 40.01 -19.22 -3.74
C PHE A 8 38.53 -19.17 -4.13
N SER A 9 37.77 -20.20 -3.72
CA SER A 9 36.34 -20.09 -3.57
C SER A 9 36.13 -18.91 -2.62
N LEU A 10 35.91 -17.77 -3.22
CA LEU A 10 35.33 -16.62 -2.55
C LEU A 10 33.87 -17.03 -2.26
N SER A 11 33.72 -17.95 -1.31
CA SER A 11 32.51 -18.04 -0.52
C SER A 11 32.46 -16.71 0.22
N LEU A 12 32.01 -15.65 -0.51
CA LEU A 12 31.28 -14.62 0.16
C LEU A 12 30.21 -15.43 0.90
N LEU A 13 30.44 -15.65 2.18
CA LEU A 13 29.38 -15.87 3.14
C LEU A 13 28.43 -14.69 2.88
N LEU A 14 27.48 -14.89 1.96
CA LEU A 14 26.35 -14.01 1.81
C LEU A 14 25.68 -14.08 3.19
N LEU A 15 26.06 -13.13 4.03
CA LEU A 15 25.45 -12.97 5.33
C LEU A 15 23.97 -12.84 5.01
N GLU A 16 23.22 -13.93 5.25
CA GLU A 16 21.77 -13.91 5.14
C GLU A 16 21.27 -12.69 5.90
N ILE A 17 20.58 -11.79 5.22
CA ILE A 17 20.01 -10.62 5.88
C ILE A 17 18.91 -11.12 6.81
N ARG A 18 19.18 -11.07 8.09
CA ARG A 18 18.21 -11.47 9.13
C ARG A 18 17.05 -10.48 9.14
N PHE A 19 15.83 -10.99 9.18
CA PHE A 19 14.66 -10.16 9.44
C PHE A 19 14.81 -9.53 10.84
N PRO A 20 14.84 -8.19 10.94
CA PRO A 20 14.92 -7.53 12.24
C PRO A 20 13.55 -7.66 12.92
N TRP A 21 13.50 -8.39 14.03
CA TRP A 21 12.26 -8.41 14.81
C TRP A 21 12.04 -7.05 15.47
N ILE A 22 10.99 -6.39 15.04
CA ILE A 22 10.48 -5.15 15.63
C ILE A 22 9.10 -5.50 16.18
N ASP A 23 8.88 -5.29 17.49
CA ASP A 23 7.56 -5.51 18.06
C ASP A 23 6.51 -4.69 17.29
N PRO A 24 5.48 -5.30 16.73
CA PRO A 24 4.40 -4.59 16.03
C PRO A 24 3.67 -3.56 16.92
N VAL A 25 3.72 -3.72 18.24
CA VAL A 25 3.23 -2.75 19.22
C VAL A 25 4.31 -1.70 19.48
N ALA A 26 4.06 -0.47 18.99
CA ALA A 26 4.99 0.64 19.20
C ALA A 26 4.91 1.21 20.63
N ILE A 27 3.69 1.32 21.18
CA ILE A 27 3.45 1.79 22.55
C ILE A 27 2.35 0.93 23.16
N PRO A 28 2.66 0.09 24.16
CA PRO A 28 1.67 -0.67 24.88
C PRO A 28 0.81 0.26 25.75
N LEU A 29 -0.50 0.09 25.70
CA LEU A 29 -1.44 0.86 26.52
C LEU A 29 -2.18 -0.07 27.49
N PRO A 30 -2.59 0.46 28.67
CA PRO A 30 -3.49 -0.28 29.55
C PRO A 30 -4.85 -0.49 28.85
N GLY A 31 -5.22 -1.77 28.61
CA GLY A 31 -6.50 -2.11 27.98
C GLY A 31 -6.37 -2.94 26.71
N PRO A 32 -7.46 -3.05 25.92
CA PRO A 32 -7.50 -3.92 24.76
C PRO A 32 -6.89 -3.31 23.47
N VAL A 33 -6.47 -2.04 23.50
CA VAL A 33 -6.00 -1.32 22.31
C VAL A 33 -4.59 -0.79 22.54
N ASP A 34 -3.66 -1.26 21.72
CA ASP A 34 -2.27 -0.80 21.71
C ASP A 34 -2.04 0.18 20.55
N ILE A 35 -1.06 1.09 20.69
CA ILE A 35 -0.58 1.89 19.56
C ILE A 35 0.41 1.03 18.77
N ARG A 36 0.04 0.71 17.56
CA ARG A 36 0.82 -0.16 16.64
C ARG A 36 1.55 0.68 15.60
N TRP A 37 2.71 0.20 15.14
CA TRP A 37 3.45 0.85 14.04
C TRP A 37 2.57 1.06 12.80
N TYR A 38 1.65 0.14 12.54
CA TYR A 38 0.73 0.26 11.41
C TYR A 38 -0.11 1.55 11.49
N GLY A 39 -0.69 1.84 12.65
CA GLY A 39 -1.44 3.08 12.89
C GLY A 39 -0.55 4.33 12.79
N LEU A 40 0.68 4.26 13.33
CA LEU A 40 1.64 5.36 13.23
C LEU A 40 2.05 5.65 11.78
N MET A 41 2.25 4.63 10.95
CA MET A 41 2.59 4.82 9.54
C MET A 41 1.44 5.40 8.73
N TYR A 42 0.18 5.09 9.06
CA TYR A 42 -0.96 5.83 8.50
C TYR A 42 -0.94 7.31 8.90
N LEU A 43 -0.65 7.60 10.17
CA LEU A 43 -0.53 8.98 10.63
C LEU A 43 0.60 9.73 9.90
N VAL A 44 1.75 9.09 9.72
CA VAL A 44 2.87 9.63 8.91
C VAL A 44 2.41 9.90 7.48
N GLY A 45 1.74 8.95 6.84
CA GLY A 45 1.21 9.09 5.48
C GLY A 45 0.24 10.27 5.36
N PHE A 46 -0.72 10.40 6.27
CA PHE A 46 -1.67 11.52 6.29
C PHE A 46 -1.00 12.86 6.58
N THR A 47 -0.01 12.87 7.47
CA THR A 47 0.76 14.08 7.78
C THR A 47 1.53 14.57 6.54
N ILE A 48 2.20 13.67 5.83
CA ILE A 48 2.89 14.02 4.58
C ILE A 48 1.87 14.49 3.53
N ALA A 49 0.75 13.78 3.38
CA ALA A 49 -0.31 14.16 2.46
C ALA A 49 -0.86 15.56 2.77
N TYR A 50 -1.04 15.92 4.05
CA TYR A 50 -1.45 17.26 4.48
C TYR A 50 -0.48 18.33 3.98
N PHE A 51 0.82 18.15 4.20
CA PHE A 51 1.82 19.14 3.78
C PHE A 51 1.95 19.22 2.25
N VAL A 52 1.89 18.09 1.56
CA VAL A 52 1.91 18.02 0.09
C VAL A 52 0.70 18.77 -0.48
N LEU A 53 -0.51 18.44 -0.05
CA LEU A 53 -1.73 19.07 -0.55
C LEU A 53 -1.77 20.57 -0.23
N ARG A 54 -1.34 20.95 0.98
CA ARG A 54 -1.24 22.36 1.38
C ARG A 54 -0.25 23.13 0.52
N ARG A 55 0.87 22.51 0.16
CA ARG A 55 1.83 23.07 -0.78
C ARG A 55 1.21 23.27 -2.17
N LEU A 56 0.57 22.21 -2.69
CA LEU A 56 -0.09 22.26 -4.02
C LEU A 56 -1.21 23.31 -4.06
N ALA A 57 -1.93 23.51 -2.96
CA ALA A 57 -2.94 24.56 -2.83
C ALA A 57 -2.31 25.96 -2.84
N ARG A 58 -1.20 26.17 -2.13
CA ARG A 58 -0.46 27.44 -2.12
C ARG A 58 0.18 27.77 -3.48
N GLU A 59 0.48 26.75 -4.27
CA GLU A 59 1.05 26.88 -5.61
C GLU A 59 -0.04 27.01 -6.70
N ASP A 60 -1.31 27.16 -6.35
CA ASP A 60 -2.48 27.22 -7.25
C ASP A 60 -2.63 25.99 -8.17
N PHE A 61 -1.97 24.86 -7.86
CA PHE A 61 -2.15 23.62 -8.58
C PHE A 61 -3.44 22.93 -8.12
N LEU A 62 -3.60 22.73 -6.81
CA LEU A 62 -4.88 22.34 -6.19
C LEU A 62 -5.72 23.60 -6.02
N ARG A 63 -6.86 23.65 -6.68
CA ARG A 63 -7.78 24.82 -6.65
C ARG A 63 -8.66 24.82 -5.41
N LEU A 64 -8.05 24.62 -4.27
CA LEU A 64 -8.69 24.57 -2.95
C LEU A 64 -7.90 25.49 -2.01
N ASP A 65 -8.62 26.20 -1.15
CA ASP A 65 -7.97 27.00 -0.11
C ASP A 65 -7.14 26.10 0.81
N ALA A 66 -5.90 26.52 1.10
CA ALA A 66 -4.99 25.73 1.91
C ALA A 66 -5.50 25.43 3.34
N GLU A 67 -6.42 26.26 3.84
CA GLU A 67 -7.10 26.07 5.13
C GLU A 67 -8.11 24.91 5.10
N LYS A 68 -8.63 24.56 3.91
CA LYS A 68 -9.59 23.47 3.71
C LYS A 68 -8.95 22.08 3.60
N ILE A 69 -7.62 21.98 3.61
CA ILE A 69 -6.93 20.70 3.50
C ILE A 69 -7.22 19.79 4.69
N GLY A 70 -7.33 20.34 5.91
CA GLY A 70 -7.73 19.56 7.08
C GLY A 70 -9.14 18.96 6.93
N ASP A 71 -10.10 19.78 6.47
CA ASP A 71 -11.47 19.34 6.19
C ASP A 71 -11.52 18.24 5.12
N LEU A 72 -10.69 18.38 4.06
CA LEU A 72 -10.56 17.38 3.00
C LEU A 72 -10.06 16.04 3.57
N LEU A 73 -8.94 16.06 4.30
CA LEU A 73 -8.38 14.82 4.86
C LEU A 73 -9.35 14.16 5.84
N THR A 74 -10.03 14.95 6.67
CA THR A 74 -11.08 14.44 7.57
C THR A 74 -12.19 13.75 6.78
N ALA A 75 -12.67 14.37 5.69
CA ALA A 75 -13.70 13.77 4.85
C ALA A 75 -13.23 12.46 4.20
N LEU A 76 -11.97 12.40 3.73
CA LEU A 76 -11.40 11.19 3.12
C LEU A 76 -11.23 10.07 4.14
N VAL A 77 -10.75 10.37 5.36
CA VAL A 77 -10.61 9.39 6.45
C VAL A 77 -11.97 8.85 6.88
N LEU A 78 -12.96 9.70 7.06
CA LEU A 78 -14.33 9.27 7.37
C LEU A 78 -14.92 8.43 6.24
N GLY A 79 -14.73 8.86 4.99
CA GLY A 79 -15.14 8.07 3.82
C GLY A 79 -14.49 6.70 3.77
N LEU A 80 -13.17 6.62 4.05
CA LEU A 80 -12.42 5.37 4.15
C LEU A 80 -13.02 4.43 5.20
N LEU A 81 -13.18 4.90 6.43
CA LEU A 81 -13.64 4.07 7.55
C LEU A 81 -15.08 3.60 7.37
N ILE A 82 -15.98 4.52 6.99
CA ILE A 82 -17.41 4.21 6.75
C ILE A 82 -17.53 3.25 5.56
N GLY A 83 -16.86 3.56 4.46
CA GLY A 83 -16.90 2.72 3.27
C GLY A 83 -16.31 1.33 3.51
N ALA A 84 -15.16 1.24 4.21
CA ALA A 84 -14.54 -0.04 4.55
C ALA A 84 -15.45 -0.91 5.43
N ARG A 85 -16.13 -0.29 6.39
CA ARG A 85 -17.06 -0.99 7.29
C ARG A 85 -18.30 -1.46 6.55
N ILE A 86 -18.95 -0.56 5.81
CA ILE A 86 -20.13 -0.90 4.99
C ILE A 86 -19.80 -2.00 3.98
N GLY A 87 -18.67 -1.87 3.27
CA GLY A 87 -18.23 -2.87 2.31
C GLY A 87 -17.98 -4.24 2.95
N TYR A 88 -17.41 -4.28 4.16
CA TYR A 88 -17.24 -5.53 4.88
C TYR A 88 -18.58 -6.17 5.25
N ILE A 89 -19.51 -5.39 5.80
CA ILE A 89 -20.83 -5.86 6.17
C ILE A 89 -21.56 -6.45 4.96
N LEU A 90 -21.59 -5.72 3.86
CA LEU A 90 -22.36 -6.13 2.68
C LEU A 90 -21.83 -7.40 2.01
N PHE A 91 -20.50 -7.57 1.98
CA PHE A 91 -19.88 -8.62 1.17
C PHE A 91 -19.39 -9.83 1.96
N TYR A 92 -19.13 -9.69 3.27
CA TYR A 92 -18.48 -10.74 4.05
C TYR A 92 -19.26 -11.23 5.27
N ASP A 93 -20.11 -10.39 5.88
CA ASP A 93 -20.66 -10.72 7.20
C ASP A 93 -22.10 -10.21 7.43
N PHE A 94 -22.87 -10.13 6.36
CA PHE A 94 -24.22 -9.55 6.39
C PHE A 94 -25.14 -10.20 7.44
N GLN A 95 -25.11 -11.54 7.54
CA GLN A 95 -25.97 -12.28 8.46
C GLN A 95 -25.64 -11.97 9.94
N VAL A 96 -24.36 -11.85 10.28
CA VAL A 96 -23.93 -11.52 11.66
C VAL A 96 -24.42 -10.13 12.05
N PHE A 97 -24.34 -9.16 11.13
CA PHE A 97 -24.86 -7.81 11.40
C PHE A 97 -26.37 -7.73 11.46
N ALA A 98 -27.08 -8.57 10.75
CA ALA A 98 -28.53 -8.65 10.84
C ALA A 98 -29.00 -9.13 12.23
N HIS A 99 -28.21 -9.98 12.90
CA HIS A 99 -28.50 -10.47 14.25
C HIS A 99 -27.97 -9.56 15.38
N ASP A 100 -26.85 -8.85 15.13
CA ASP A 100 -26.23 -7.91 16.09
C ASP A 100 -25.85 -6.59 15.39
N PRO A 101 -26.81 -5.67 15.14
CA PRO A 101 -26.53 -4.40 14.47
C PRO A 101 -25.52 -3.51 15.20
N ALA A 102 -25.41 -3.63 16.52
CA ALA A 102 -24.46 -2.85 17.32
C ALA A 102 -22.99 -3.18 16.97
N ARG A 103 -22.72 -4.34 16.38
CA ARG A 103 -21.41 -4.75 15.89
C ARG A 103 -20.89 -3.83 14.77
N ILE A 104 -21.76 -3.09 14.09
CA ILE A 104 -21.36 -2.09 13.10
C ILE A 104 -20.37 -1.08 13.68
N LEU A 105 -20.54 -0.69 14.93
CA LEU A 105 -19.71 0.31 15.61
C LEU A 105 -18.42 -0.29 16.18
N ARG A 106 -18.33 -1.61 16.34
CA ARG A 106 -17.16 -2.28 16.93
C ARG A 106 -16.05 -2.52 15.89
N ILE A 107 -15.45 -1.44 15.40
CA ILE A 107 -14.38 -1.48 14.39
C ILE A 107 -13.08 -2.11 14.93
N TRP A 108 -12.89 -2.13 16.24
CA TRP A 108 -11.75 -2.75 16.91
C TRP A 108 -11.77 -4.29 16.88
N GLU A 109 -12.90 -4.91 16.56
CA GLU A 109 -13.02 -6.35 16.32
C GLU A 109 -12.54 -6.74 14.90
N GLY A 110 -12.07 -5.79 14.11
CA GLY A 110 -11.70 -5.99 12.72
C GLY A 110 -12.89 -5.87 11.77
N GLY A 111 -12.78 -6.45 10.57
CA GLY A 111 -13.84 -6.42 9.56
C GLY A 111 -13.92 -5.10 8.80
N LEU A 112 -12.84 -4.80 8.07
CA LEU A 112 -12.75 -3.67 7.14
C LEU A 112 -12.44 -4.19 5.73
N SER A 113 -13.21 -3.78 4.74
CA SER A 113 -13.03 -4.12 3.34
C SER A 113 -12.19 -3.05 2.63
N PHE A 114 -11.09 -3.46 2.00
CA PHE A 114 -10.29 -2.56 1.17
C PHE A 114 -11.11 -1.91 0.05
N HIS A 115 -11.90 -2.70 -0.68
CA HIS A 115 -12.71 -2.19 -1.79
C HIS A 115 -13.79 -1.21 -1.30
N GLY A 116 -14.43 -1.53 -0.18
CA GLY A 116 -15.38 -0.62 0.46
C GLY A 116 -14.73 0.70 0.87
N GLY A 117 -13.55 0.64 1.46
CA GLY A 117 -12.77 1.82 1.84
C GLY A 117 -12.39 2.69 0.64
N PHE A 118 -11.92 2.08 -0.44
CA PHE A 118 -11.59 2.79 -1.67
C PHE A 118 -12.81 3.51 -2.26
N ILE A 119 -13.95 2.81 -2.38
CA ILE A 119 -15.21 3.41 -2.86
C ILE A 119 -15.61 4.58 -1.94
N GLY A 120 -15.52 4.41 -0.63
CA GLY A 120 -15.82 5.46 0.34
C GLY A 120 -14.95 6.70 0.18
N VAL A 121 -13.65 6.52 -0.07
CA VAL A 121 -12.72 7.64 -0.37
C VAL A 121 -13.12 8.36 -1.66
N VAL A 122 -13.45 7.63 -2.73
CA VAL A 122 -13.88 8.22 -4.01
C VAL A 122 -15.17 9.01 -3.84
N ILE A 123 -16.14 8.48 -3.11
CA ILE A 123 -17.41 9.17 -2.81
C ILE A 123 -17.17 10.43 -1.98
N ALA A 124 -16.34 10.34 -0.94
CA ALA A 124 -16.00 11.49 -0.09
C ALA A 124 -15.25 12.57 -0.90
N ALA A 125 -14.30 12.19 -1.75
CA ALA A 125 -13.60 13.10 -2.64
C ALA A 125 -14.54 13.80 -3.62
N ALA A 126 -15.46 13.05 -4.24
CA ALA A 126 -16.43 13.60 -5.16
C ALA A 126 -17.43 14.55 -4.48
N TRP A 127 -17.90 14.20 -3.28
CA TRP A 127 -18.75 15.04 -2.47
C TRP A 127 -18.03 16.34 -2.07
N PHE A 128 -16.80 16.21 -1.56
CA PHE A 128 -16.01 17.36 -1.12
C PHE A 128 -15.66 18.29 -2.30
N ALA A 129 -15.25 17.73 -3.42
CA ALA A 129 -14.97 18.48 -4.64
C ALA A 129 -16.18 19.33 -5.08
N ARG A 130 -17.38 18.71 -5.13
CA ARG A 130 -18.62 19.43 -5.43
C ARG A 130 -18.91 20.54 -4.44
N LYS A 131 -18.79 20.25 -3.12
CA LYS A 131 -19.04 21.23 -2.05
C LYS A 131 -18.12 22.44 -2.15
N GLN A 132 -16.85 22.24 -2.51
CA GLN A 132 -15.85 23.31 -2.62
C GLN A 132 -15.78 23.92 -4.02
N GLY A 133 -16.55 23.43 -4.99
CA GLY A 133 -16.57 23.93 -6.36
C GLY A 133 -15.27 23.70 -7.12
N VAL A 134 -14.51 22.65 -6.73
CA VAL A 134 -13.32 22.17 -7.47
C VAL A 134 -13.70 20.97 -8.33
N THR A 135 -12.95 20.71 -9.39
CA THR A 135 -13.20 19.53 -10.21
C THR A 135 -12.64 18.28 -9.52
N LEU A 136 -13.31 17.14 -9.70
CA LEU A 136 -12.80 15.88 -9.20
C LEU A 136 -11.44 15.51 -9.84
N LEU A 137 -11.22 15.90 -11.09
CA LEU A 137 -9.96 15.68 -11.79
C LEU A 137 -8.81 16.49 -11.16
N ASN A 138 -9.02 17.76 -10.81
CA ASN A 138 -8.01 18.57 -10.13
C ASN A 138 -7.69 18.03 -8.73
N LEU A 139 -8.73 17.65 -7.98
CA LEU A 139 -8.54 17.02 -6.67
C LEU A 139 -7.82 15.68 -6.80
N GLY A 140 -8.20 14.84 -7.77
CA GLY A 140 -7.56 13.57 -8.06
C GLY A 140 -6.08 13.72 -8.40
N ASP A 141 -5.72 14.65 -9.28
CA ASP A 141 -4.31 14.94 -9.61
C ASP A 141 -3.49 15.30 -8.36
N SER A 142 -4.07 16.08 -7.47
CA SER A 142 -3.39 16.48 -6.23
C SER A 142 -3.24 15.31 -5.24
N LEU A 143 -4.27 14.49 -5.11
CA LEU A 143 -4.24 13.30 -4.27
C LEU A 143 -3.22 12.26 -4.79
N THR A 144 -3.11 12.09 -6.10
CA THR A 144 -2.15 11.15 -6.69
C THR A 144 -0.70 11.60 -6.54
N LEU A 145 -0.43 12.89 -6.43
CA LEU A 145 0.91 13.39 -6.08
C LEU A 145 1.27 13.13 -4.60
N ALA A 146 0.28 13.01 -3.72
CA ALA A 146 0.49 12.69 -2.31
C ALA A 146 0.51 11.17 -2.03
N ALA A 147 -0.22 10.37 -2.82
CA ALA A 147 -0.43 8.94 -2.60
C ALA A 147 0.85 8.09 -2.47
N PRO A 148 1.92 8.30 -3.27
CA PRO A 148 3.12 7.48 -3.18
C PRO A 148 3.77 7.47 -1.79
N PHE A 149 3.72 8.57 -1.07
CA PHE A 149 4.27 8.66 0.29
C PHE A 149 3.48 7.82 1.29
N GLY A 150 2.16 7.82 1.15
CA GLY A 150 1.28 6.96 1.95
C GLY A 150 1.50 5.47 1.64
N ILE A 151 1.64 5.12 0.36
CA ILE A 151 1.94 3.74 -0.06
C ILE A 151 3.27 3.31 0.55
N PHE A 152 4.33 4.11 0.43
CA PHE A 152 5.62 3.83 1.05
C PHE A 152 5.49 3.54 2.55
N ALA A 153 4.84 4.43 3.30
CA ALA A 153 4.67 4.29 4.74
C ALA A 153 3.94 2.99 5.12
N VAL A 154 2.85 2.65 4.42
CA VAL A 154 2.09 1.43 4.66
C VAL A 154 2.92 0.17 4.35
N ARG A 155 3.75 0.18 3.28
CA ARG A 155 4.62 -0.96 2.95
C ARG A 155 5.72 -1.16 3.99
N VAL A 156 6.27 -0.08 4.54
CA VAL A 156 7.18 -0.16 5.69
C VAL A 156 6.47 -0.76 6.91
N ALA A 157 5.22 -0.39 7.18
CA ALA A 157 4.42 -1.00 8.24
C ALA A 157 4.22 -2.50 8.03
N ASN A 158 3.89 -2.92 6.80
CA ASN A 158 3.77 -4.35 6.46
C ASN A 158 5.09 -5.10 6.72
N PHE A 159 6.23 -4.49 6.39
CA PHE A 159 7.54 -5.09 6.67
C PHE A 159 7.79 -5.21 8.18
N ILE A 160 7.53 -4.17 8.97
CA ILE A 160 7.67 -4.20 10.44
C ILE A 160 6.80 -5.31 11.03
N ASN A 161 5.57 -5.46 10.57
CA ASN A 161 4.66 -6.53 11.00
C ASN A 161 5.07 -7.93 10.50
N GLY A 162 6.04 -8.01 9.57
CA GLY A 162 6.43 -9.27 8.94
C GLY A 162 5.34 -9.89 8.07
N GLU A 163 4.37 -9.11 7.59
CA GLU A 163 3.24 -9.59 6.81
C GLU A 163 3.39 -9.27 5.31
N LEU A 164 2.62 -9.96 4.45
CA LEU A 164 2.61 -9.75 3.00
C LEU A 164 3.98 -9.91 2.33
N PHE A 165 4.83 -10.76 2.89
CA PHE A 165 6.09 -11.16 2.25
C PHE A 165 5.83 -11.90 0.93
N GLY A 166 6.88 -12.02 0.11
CA GLY A 166 6.80 -12.58 -1.22
C GLY A 166 6.87 -14.09 -1.30
N ARG A 167 7.01 -14.55 -2.52
CA ARG A 167 7.20 -15.96 -2.86
C ARG A 167 8.50 -16.50 -2.25
N VAL A 168 8.64 -17.81 -2.23
CA VAL A 168 9.91 -18.47 -1.87
C VAL A 168 10.98 -17.98 -2.83
N ALA A 169 12.07 -17.50 -2.27
CA ALA A 169 13.23 -17.01 -3.01
C ALA A 169 14.29 -18.09 -3.16
N SER A 170 15.09 -18.01 -4.24
CA SER A 170 16.30 -18.81 -4.36
C SER A 170 17.31 -18.42 -3.27
N PRO A 171 18.11 -19.36 -2.75
CA PRO A 171 19.23 -19.07 -1.86
C PRO A 171 20.26 -18.09 -2.46
N ASP A 172 20.30 -17.96 -3.78
CA ASP A 172 21.20 -17.04 -4.49
C ASP A 172 20.75 -15.57 -4.41
N VAL A 173 19.54 -15.29 -3.87
CA VAL A 173 19.04 -13.93 -3.67
C VAL A 173 19.62 -13.39 -2.37
N PRO A 174 20.60 -12.45 -2.41
CA PRO A 174 21.37 -12.05 -1.24
C PRO A 174 20.58 -11.28 -0.18
N TRP A 175 19.41 -10.78 -0.54
CA TRP A 175 18.50 -10.05 0.38
C TRP A 175 17.22 -10.83 0.69
N ALA A 176 17.14 -12.12 0.35
CA ALA A 176 16.06 -12.97 0.80
C ALA A 176 16.07 -13.09 2.33
N MET A 177 14.91 -13.18 2.95
CA MET A 177 14.75 -13.19 4.40
C MET A 177 13.85 -14.33 4.85
N ARG A 178 14.08 -14.81 6.06
CA ARG A 178 13.18 -15.76 6.76
C ARG A 178 12.29 -14.97 7.71
N PHE A 179 10.99 -15.03 7.49
CA PHE A 179 10.04 -14.27 8.29
C PHE A 179 9.51 -15.12 9.44
N PRO A 180 9.51 -14.61 10.68
CA PRO A 180 9.02 -15.36 11.85
C PRO A 180 7.48 -15.51 11.83
N THR A 181 6.81 -14.75 10.98
CA THR A 181 5.37 -14.83 10.73
C THR A 181 5.00 -15.80 9.59
N ASP A 182 6.00 -16.44 8.94
CA ASP A 182 5.74 -17.49 7.96
C ASP A 182 4.94 -18.63 8.61
N PRO A 183 3.94 -19.22 7.92
CA PRO A 183 3.20 -20.35 8.44
C PRO A 183 4.05 -21.52 8.92
N VAL A 184 5.24 -21.74 8.30
CA VAL A 184 6.20 -22.76 8.79
C VAL A 184 6.79 -22.33 10.12
N ALA A 185 7.25 -21.09 10.25
CA ALA A 185 7.82 -20.55 11.47
C ALA A 185 6.80 -20.61 12.62
N LEU A 186 5.56 -20.17 12.36
CA LEU A 186 4.50 -20.18 13.37
C LEU A 186 4.21 -21.58 13.91
N ARG A 187 4.24 -22.61 13.04
CA ARG A 187 4.08 -24.00 13.49
C ARG A 187 5.26 -24.48 14.34
N LEU A 188 6.49 -24.15 13.93
CA LEU A 188 7.71 -24.51 14.68
C LEU A 188 7.78 -23.84 16.05
N LEU A 189 7.18 -22.64 16.16
CA LEU A 189 7.08 -21.89 17.43
C LEU A 189 5.79 -22.20 18.20
N GLU A 190 4.98 -23.16 17.74
CA GLU A 190 3.66 -23.51 18.32
C GLU A 190 2.71 -22.31 18.45
N ALA A 191 2.86 -21.32 17.55
CA ALA A 191 2.15 -20.05 17.58
C ALA A 191 1.04 -19.92 16.53
N ASP A 192 0.86 -20.92 15.65
CA ASP A 192 -0.06 -20.88 14.52
C ASP A 192 -1.54 -20.74 14.91
N ARG A 193 -1.91 -21.28 16.08
CA ARG A 193 -3.27 -21.27 16.64
C ARG A 193 -3.52 -20.18 17.68
N LEU A 194 -2.49 -19.43 18.04
CA LEU A 194 -2.60 -18.39 19.05
C LEU A 194 -3.32 -17.15 18.49
N PRO A 195 -4.07 -16.40 19.32
CA PRO A 195 -4.54 -15.05 19.00
C PRO A 195 -3.36 -14.14 18.63
N LEU A 196 -3.62 -13.10 17.82
CA LEU A 196 -2.57 -12.24 17.24
C LEU A 196 -1.55 -11.75 18.29
N ARG A 197 -2.01 -11.17 19.40
CA ARG A 197 -1.13 -10.65 20.45
C ARG A 197 -0.23 -11.75 21.06
N GLN A 198 -0.80 -12.89 21.41
CA GLN A 198 -0.04 -14.02 21.97
C GLN A 198 0.95 -14.60 20.95
N ARG A 199 0.61 -14.58 19.67
CA ARG A 199 1.52 -14.96 18.58
C ARG A 199 2.72 -14.03 18.50
N GLU A 200 2.50 -12.72 18.55
CA GLU A 200 3.54 -11.72 18.55
C GLU A 200 4.46 -11.85 19.76
N GLU A 201 3.89 -12.05 20.95
CA GLU A 201 4.64 -12.32 22.17
C GLU A 201 5.47 -13.62 22.09
N ALA A 202 4.93 -14.68 21.47
CA ALA A 202 5.65 -15.94 21.28
C ALA A 202 6.85 -15.74 20.33
N ILE A 203 6.69 -14.99 19.25
CA ILE A 203 7.78 -14.64 18.34
C ILE A 203 8.84 -13.82 19.09
N GLY A 204 8.44 -12.78 19.81
CA GLY A 204 9.36 -11.95 20.59
C GLY A 204 10.19 -12.78 21.57
N ARG A 205 9.54 -13.65 22.34
CA ARG A 205 10.24 -14.60 23.25
C ARG A 205 11.22 -15.51 22.50
N ALA A 206 10.85 -15.99 21.31
CA ALA A 206 11.75 -16.84 20.53
C ALA A 206 13.03 -16.10 20.09
N TYR A 207 12.95 -14.80 19.81
CA TYR A 207 14.13 -13.98 19.55
C TYR A 207 14.97 -13.73 20.81
N GLU A 208 14.33 -13.40 21.92
CA GLU A 208 15.00 -13.13 23.21
C GLU A 208 15.73 -14.37 23.77
N THR A 209 15.13 -15.54 23.62
CA THR A 209 15.68 -16.80 24.16
C THR A 209 16.63 -17.52 23.18
N GLY A 210 16.78 -17.03 21.96
CA GLY A 210 17.58 -17.67 20.92
C GLY A 210 16.91 -18.89 20.25
N VAL A 211 15.67 -19.21 20.59
CA VAL A 211 14.90 -20.31 19.97
C VAL A 211 14.73 -20.06 18.48
N TRP A 212 14.54 -18.79 18.08
CA TRP A 212 14.45 -18.43 16.65
C TRP A 212 15.67 -18.90 15.86
N ASP A 213 16.87 -18.76 16.41
CA ASP A 213 18.12 -19.16 15.74
C ASP A 213 18.22 -20.67 15.51
N THR A 214 17.52 -21.48 16.31
CA THR A 214 17.49 -22.95 16.17
C THR A 214 16.48 -23.43 15.13
N VAL A 215 15.38 -22.72 14.94
CA VAL A 215 14.30 -23.15 14.03
C VAL A 215 14.33 -22.46 12.67
N ARG A 216 14.95 -21.29 12.56
CA ARG A 216 14.88 -20.44 11.37
C ARG A 216 15.38 -21.15 10.10
N GLU A 217 16.37 -22.04 10.19
CA GLU A 217 16.90 -22.75 9.03
C GLU A 217 15.87 -23.65 8.32
N GLN A 218 14.80 -24.02 9.04
CA GLN A 218 13.67 -24.79 8.50
C GLN A 218 12.61 -23.90 7.86
N VAL A 219 12.68 -22.57 8.04
CA VAL A 219 11.75 -21.61 7.47
C VAL A 219 12.23 -21.22 6.07
N PRO A 220 11.35 -21.23 5.05
CA PRO A 220 11.76 -20.89 3.69
C PRO A 220 12.23 -19.43 3.58
N LEU A 221 13.26 -19.22 2.76
CA LEU A 221 13.67 -17.88 2.32
C LEU A 221 12.56 -17.26 1.47
N ARG A 222 12.25 -16.00 1.71
CA ARG A 222 11.22 -15.24 1.01
C ARG A 222 11.76 -13.94 0.43
N HIS A 223 11.19 -13.50 -0.67
CA HIS A 223 11.39 -12.14 -1.14
C HIS A 223 10.77 -11.15 -0.16
N PRO A 224 11.48 -10.12 0.34
CA PRO A 224 10.88 -9.03 1.11
C PRO A 224 10.06 -8.10 0.19
N SER A 225 8.97 -8.63 -0.38
CA SER A 225 8.17 -7.92 -1.38
C SER A 225 7.58 -6.61 -0.88
N GLN A 226 7.37 -6.49 0.43
CA GLN A 226 6.95 -5.22 1.05
C GLN A 226 7.95 -4.10 0.75
N LEU A 227 9.25 -4.39 0.84
CA LEU A 227 10.31 -3.41 0.55
C LEU A 227 10.41 -3.13 -0.96
N TYR A 228 10.21 -4.14 -1.81
CA TYR A 228 10.15 -3.91 -3.27
C TYR A 228 8.98 -3.00 -3.63
N GLU A 229 7.81 -3.26 -3.06
CA GLU A 229 6.61 -2.46 -3.25
C GLU A 229 6.79 -1.04 -2.67
N ALA A 230 7.43 -0.88 -1.50
CA ALA A 230 7.76 0.42 -0.95
C ALA A 230 8.64 1.24 -1.90
N VAL A 231 9.69 0.62 -2.44
CA VAL A 231 10.59 1.30 -3.38
C VAL A 231 9.88 1.58 -4.70
N ALA A 232 9.25 0.59 -5.32
CA ALA A 232 8.63 0.74 -6.64
C ALA A 232 7.38 1.63 -6.60
N GLU A 233 6.39 1.24 -5.77
CA GLU A 233 5.07 1.88 -5.71
C GLU A 233 5.08 3.18 -4.87
N GLY A 234 6.06 3.33 -3.98
CA GLY A 234 6.27 4.52 -3.17
C GLY A 234 7.29 5.47 -3.80
N LEU A 235 8.61 5.13 -3.72
CA LEU A 235 9.67 6.06 -4.09
C LEU A 235 9.75 6.29 -5.60
N VAL A 236 9.82 5.23 -6.42
CA VAL A 236 9.96 5.36 -7.89
C VAL A 236 8.75 6.04 -8.49
N LEU A 237 7.54 5.61 -8.12
CA LEU A 237 6.31 6.26 -8.55
C LEU A 237 6.28 7.75 -8.14
N GLY A 238 6.62 8.05 -6.89
CA GLY A 238 6.74 9.42 -6.41
C GLY A 238 7.72 10.25 -7.23
N LEU A 239 8.92 9.71 -7.49
CA LEU A 239 9.93 10.37 -8.31
C LEU A 239 9.42 10.66 -9.74
N ILE A 240 8.75 9.70 -10.38
CA ILE A 240 8.18 9.89 -11.72
C ILE A 240 7.15 11.03 -11.70
N LEU A 241 6.15 10.96 -10.83
CA LEU A 241 5.07 11.94 -10.80
C LEU A 241 5.57 13.35 -10.46
N TRP A 242 6.44 13.48 -9.46
CA TRP A 242 7.00 14.76 -9.06
C TRP A 242 7.98 15.33 -10.11
N SER A 243 8.73 14.48 -10.81
CA SER A 243 9.58 14.91 -11.92
C SER A 243 8.77 15.51 -13.05
N VAL A 244 7.64 14.84 -13.42
CA VAL A 244 6.72 15.37 -14.42
C VAL A 244 6.09 16.69 -13.94
N TYR A 245 5.67 16.75 -12.67
CA TYR A 245 5.11 17.97 -12.07
C TYR A 245 6.09 19.15 -12.15
N PHE A 246 7.33 18.98 -11.69
CA PHE A 246 8.33 20.05 -11.70
C PHE A 246 8.74 20.43 -13.12
N LEU A 247 8.87 19.47 -14.03
CA LEU A 247 9.21 19.73 -15.43
C LEU A 247 8.10 20.55 -16.10
N ALA A 248 6.84 20.15 -15.92
CA ALA A 248 5.69 20.87 -16.46
C ALA A 248 5.64 22.31 -15.95
N ARG A 249 5.87 22.50 -14.64
CA ARG A 249 5.92 23.86 -14.07
C ARG A 249 7.08 24.70 -14.60
N ARG A 250 8.30 24.14 -14.65
CA ARG A 250 9.49 24.86 -15.14
C ARG A 250 9.35 25.27 -16.61
N ARG A 251 8.69 24.45 -17.42
CA ARG A 251 8.48 24.73 -18.85
C ARG A 251 7.19 25.48 -19.16
N GLY A 252 6.40 25.81 -18.16
CA GLY A 252 5.11 26.47 -18.34
C GLY A 252 4.08 25.66 -19.12
N TRP A 253 4.17 24.32 -19.09
CA TRP A 253 3.24 23.45 -19.80
C TRP A 253 1.84 23.54 -19.19
N LYS A 254 0.84 23.73 -20.04
CA LYS A 254 -0.57 23.69 -19.64
C LYS A 254 -1.03 22.24 -19.65
N VAL A 255 -0.89 21.58 -18.53
CA VAL A 255 -1.30 20.18 -18.36
C VAL A 255 -2.80 20.12 -18.06
N PRO A 256 -3.62 19.35 -18.82
CA PRO A 256 -5.03 19.15 -18.51
C PRO A 256 -5.24 18.55 -17.12
N GLU A 257 -6.32 18.94 -16.43
CA GLU A 257 -6.72 18.30 -15.18
C GLU A 257 -7.06 16.82 -15.41
N GLY A 258 -6.61 15.94 -14.53
CA GLY A 258 -6.71 14.49 -14.65
C GLY A 258 -5.45 13.82 -15.20
N THR A 259 -4.46 14.60 -15.67
CA THR A 259 -3.22 14.04 -16.24
C THR A 259 -2.41 13.28 -15.20
N PHE A 260 -2.25 13.81 -13.98
CA PHE A 260 -1.51 13.10 -12.92
C PHE A 260 -2.27 11.88 -12.42
N GLY A 261 -3.61 11.94 -12.40
CA GLY A 261 -4.45 10.77 -12.15
C GLY A 261 -4.24 9.67 -13.19
N ALA A 262 -4.21 10.03 -14.48
CA ALA A 262 -3.94 9.09 -15.56
C ALA A 262 -2.52 8.52 -15.49
N LEU A 263 -1.50 9.35 -15.25
CA LEU A 263 -0.12 8.91 -15.06
C LEU A 263 0.03 7.99 -13.85
N PHE A 264 -0.65 8.30 -12.74
CA PHE A 264 -0.67 7.42 -11.57
C PHE A 264 -1.23 6.04 -11.92
N LEU A 265 -2.38 5.97 -12.60
CA LEU A 265 -2.99 4.70 -13.00
C LEU A 265 -2.04 3.87 -13.89
N ILE A 266 -1.36 4.51 -14.86
CA ILE A 266 -0.42 3.84 -15.76
C ILE A 266 0.82 3.38 -14.99
N CYS A 267 1.49 4.31 -14.30
CA CYS A 267 2.77 4.02 -13.65
C CYS A 267 2.60 3.07 -12.45
N TYR A 268 1.63 3.34 -11.57
CA TYR A 268 1.34 2.45 -10.44
C TYR A 268 0.90 1.07 -10.94
N GLY A 269 -0.02 1.02 -11.91
CA GLY A 269 -0.46 -0.25 -12.50
C GLY A 269 0.70 -1.04 -13.07
N SER A 270 1.63 -0.40 -13.79
CA SER A 270 2.81 -1.07 -14.36
C SER A 270 3.78 -1.57 -13.28
N LEU A 271 4.08 -0.74 -12.28
CA LEU A 271 4.95 -1.11 -11.17
C LEU A 271 4.32 -2.23 -10.34
N ARG A 272 3.04 -2.13 -10.03
CA ARG A 272 2.29 -3.16 -9.29
C ARG A 272 2.22 -4.48 -10.05
N TRP A 273 2.05 -4.42 -11.38
CA TRP A 273 2.10 -5.62 -12.24
C TRP A 273 3.44 -6.34 -12.15
N LEU A 274 4.56 -5.58 -12.14
CA LEU A 274 5.90 -6.12 -11.98
C LEU A 274 6.13 -6.69 -10.58
N MET A 275 5.68 -6.00 -9.53
CA MET A 275 5.85 -6.46 -8.15
C MET A 275 5.07 -7.74 -7.86
N GLU A 276 3.98 -7.99 -8.58
CA GLU A 276 3.21 -9.22 -8.44
C GLU A 276 4.01 -10.50 -8.79
N LEU A 277 5.08 -10.38 -9.57
CA LEU A 277 6.00 -11.49 -9.87
C LEU A 277 6.70 -12.01 -8.61
N PHE A 278 6.95 -11.14 -7.64
CA PHE A 278 7.61 -11.47 -6.38
C PHE A 278 6.64 -11.68 -5.23
N ARG A 279 5.41 -11.18 -5.36
CA ARG A 279 4.40 -11.27 -4.33
C ARG A 279 3.83 -12.69 -4.24
N GLN A 280 3.59 -13.15 -3.03
CA GLN A 280 2.82 -14.37 -2.82
C GLN A 280 1.32 -14.08 -3.01
N PRO A 281 0.63 -14.79 -3.90
CA PRO A 281 -0.82 -14.62 -4.06
C PRO A 281 -1.58 -14.93 -2.79
N ASP A 282 -2.71 -14.27 -2.60
CA ASP A 282 -3.59 -14.54 -1.46
C ASP A 282 -4.07 -16.00 -1.47
N ALA A 283 -4.25 -16.58 -0.28
CA ALA A 283 -4.51 -18.02 -0.12
C ALA A 283 -5.74 -18.49 -0.89
N GLN A 284 -6.75 -17.65 -1.05
CA GLN A 284 -8.00 -17.93 -1.76
C GLN A 284 -7.83 -18.16 -3.27
N PHE A 285 -6.73 -17.68 -3.86
CA PHE A 285 -6.44 -17.84 -5.29
C PHE A 285 -5.44 -18.97 -5.57
N ARG A 286 -4.90 -19.63 -4.53
CA ARG A 286 -3.93 -20.71 -4.68
C ARG A 286 -4.62 -22.06 -4.60
N SER A 287 -4.21 -22.98 -5.47
CA SER A 287 -4.60 -24.39 -5.42
C SER A 287 -3.37 -25.29 -5.58
N PRO A 288 -3.43 -26.59 -5.22
CA PRO A 288 -2.32 -27.51 -5.43
C PRO A 288 -1.85 -27.62 -6.89
N GLY A 289 -2.73 -27.36 -7.85
CA GLY A 289 -2.42 -27.35 -9.30
C GLY A 289 -2.00 -25.98 -9.84
N ASP A 290 -2.23 -24.91 -9.08
CA ASP A 290 -1.86 -23.54 -9.46
C ASP A 290 -1.29 -22.75 -8.27
N PRO A 291 0.02 -22.91 -7.99
CA PRO A 291 0.68 -22.16 -6.94
C PRO A 291 0.88 -20.67 -7.30
N LEU A 292 0.70 -20.31 -8.57
CA LEU A 292 0.80 -18.93 -9.05
C LEU A 292 -0.47 -18.14 -8.77
N GLY A 293 -1.61 -18.81 -8.54
CA GLY A 293 -2.88 -18.16 -8.24
C GLY A 293 -3.42 -17.39 -9.45
N THR A 294 -3.41 -18.02 -10.64
CA THR A 294 -3.91 -17.41 -11.87
C THR A 294 -5.43 -17.34 -11.84
N VAL A 295 -6.01 -16.25 -12.32
CA VAL A 295 -7.46 -16.01 -12.32
C VAL A 295 -7.99 -15.78 -13.71
N PHE A 296 -7.24 -15.08 -14.55
CA PHE A 296 -7.63 -14.81 -15.94
C PHE A 296 -6.48 -15.17 -16.89
N GLY A 297 -6.59 -16.33 -17.54
CA GLY A 297 -5.49 -16.88 -18.35
C GLY A 297 -4.22 -17.04 -17.51
N PRO A 298 -3.06 -16.56 -17.95
CA PRO A 298 -1.81 -16.67 -17.19
C PRO A 298 -1.64 -15.57 -16.10
N LEU A 299 -2.64 -14.68 -15.93
CA LEU A 299 -2.54 -13.53 -15.06
C LEU A 299 -3.09 -13.81 -13.66
N THR A 300 -2.38 -13.36 -12.65
CA THR A 300 -2.88 -13.32 -11.26
C THR A 300 -3.97 -12.25 -11.12
N MET A 301 -4.71 -12.25 -10.00
CA MET A 301 -5.69 -11.21 -9.71
C MET A 301 -5.04 -9.82 -9.68
N GLY A 302 -3.86 -9.69 -9.06
CA GLY A 302 -3.13 -8.43 -9.00
C GLY A 302 -2.71 -7.94 -10.39
N GLN A 303 -2.24 -8.82 -11.27
CA GLN A 303 -1.89 -8.48 -12.66
C GLN A 303 -3.13 -8.10 -13.48
N THR A 304 -4.24 -8.81 -13.31
CA THR A 304 -5.51 -8.52 -14.00
C THR A 304 -6.00 -7.11 -13.64
N LEU A 305 -6.09 -6.78 -12.36
CA LEU A 305 -6.52 -5.46 -11.89
C LEU A 305 -5.55 -4.36 -12.33
N SER A 306 -4.24 -4.61 -12.27
CA SER A 306 -3.22 -3.67 -12.73
C SER A 306 -3.33 -3.40 -14.23
N THR A 307 -3.62 -4.41 -15.04
CA THR A 307 -3.85 -4.26 -16.48
C THR A 307 -5.06 -3.36 -16.75
N LEU A 308 -6.16 -3.56 -16.02
CA LEU A 308 -7.34 -2.69 -16.14
C LEU A 308 -7.02 -1.25 -15.73
N MET A 309 -6.20 -1.04 -14.69
CA MET A 309 -5.75 0.31 -14.29
C MET A 309 -4.91 0.98 -15.38
N ILE A 310 -3.98 0.25 -16.00
CA ILE A 310 -3.14 0.76 -17.11
C ILE A 310 -4.04 1.18 -18.27
N ILE A 311 -4.97 0.30 -18.68
CA ILE A 311 -5.91 0.61 -19.77
C ILE A 311 -6.75 1.85 -19.43
N ALA A 312 -7.31 1.92 -18.22
CA ALA A 312 -8.10 3.07 -17.79
C ALA A 312 -7.27 4.36 -17.80
N GLY A 313 -6.02 4.31 -17.36
CA GLY A 313 -5.10 5.44 -17.38
C GLY A 313 -4.78 5.91 -18.81
N LEU A 314 -4.51 4.98 -19.73
CA LEU A 314 -4.26 5.27 -21.16
C LEU A 314 -5.50 5.88 -21.81
N VAL A 315 -6.67 5.33 -21.58
CA VAL A 315 -7.95 5.85 -22.10
C VAL A 315 -8.21 7.25 -21.54
N LEU A 316 -8.01 7.46 -20.24
CA LEU A 316 -8.16 8.79 -19.62
C LEU A 316 -7.18 9.79 -20.23
N LEU A 317 -5.91 9.42 -20.38
CA LEU A 317 -4.89 10.29 -20.96
C LEU A 317 -5.24 10.66 -22.41
N TRP A 318 -5.59 9.68 -23.23
CA TRP A 318 -6.04 9.89 -24.60
C TRP A 318 -7.24 10.86 -24.65
N TRP A 319 -8.25 10.63 -23.84
CA TRP A 319 -9.44 11.46 -23.76
C TRP A 319 -9.13 12.92 -23.35
N LEU A 320 -8.23 13.13 -22.38
CA LEU A 320 -7.84 14.45 -21.92
C LEU A 320 -7.13 15.28 -23.01
N PHE A 321 -6.31 14.65 -23.85
CA PHE A 321 -5.54 15.32 -24.88
C PHE A 321 -6.29 15.44 -26.22
N THR A 322 -7.34 14.66 -26.46
CA THR A 322 -8.18 14.74 -27.67
C THR A 322 -9.36 15.69 -27.50
N ARG A 323 -9.82 15.95 -26.28
CA ARG A 323 -10.88 16.92 -26.05
C ARG A 323 -10.39 18.35 -26.26
N ARG A 324 -11.14 19.12 -27.04
CA ARG A 324 -10.97 20.58 -27.10
C ARG A 324 -11.26 21.16 -25.71
N PRO A 325 -10.39 22.03 -25.14
CA PRO A 325 -10.68 22.68 -23.88
C PRO A 325 -11.98 23.46 -23.97
N ALA A 326 -12.92 23.18 -23.06
CA ALA A 326 -14.11 24.01 -22.95
C ALA A 326 -13.69 25.47 -22.66
N PRO A 327 -14.37 26.49 -23.27
CA PRO A 327 -14.05 27.89 -23.01
C PRO A 327 -14.13 28.14 -21.51
N ARG A 328 -13.05 28.67 -20.93
CA ARG A 328 -12.95 28.99 -19.50
C ARG A 328 -14.06 29.97 -19.15
N GLN A 329 -15.03 29.59 -18.37
CA GLN A 329 -15.88 30.53 -17.64
C GLN A 329 -14.96 31.30 -16.66
N GLN A 330 -14.68 32.57 -17.00
CA GLN A 330 -14.03 33.48 -16.06
C GLN A 330 -14.96 33.63 -14.87
N ARG A 331 -14.59 33.03 -13.73
CA ARG A 331 -15.23 33.40 -12.46
C ARG A 331 -14.83 34.85 -12.19
N VAL A 332 -15.79 35.76 -12.43
CA VAL A 332 -15.73 37.12 -11.91
C VAL A 332 -15.62 36.96 -10.37
N ARG A 333 -14.44 37.29 -9.84
CA ARG A 333 -14.29 37.48 -8.38
C ARG A 333 -15.18 38.65 -8.02
N ALA A 334 -16.34 38.40 -7.44
CA ALA A 334 -17.07 39.43 -6.73
C ALA A 334 -16.17 39.91 -5.57
N ARG A 335 -15.80 41.18 -5.67
CA ARG A 335 -15.04 41.90 -4.63
C ARG A 335 -15.88 42.06 -3.38
#